data_fcb522f8cc8e6cc9fbf467fa6ddbbfb0
#
_entry.id   fcb522f8cc8e6cc9fbf467fa6ddbbfb0
#
_cell.length_a   1.000
_cell.length_b   1.000
_cell.length_c   1.000
_cell.angle_alpha   90.00
_cell.angle_beta   90.00
_cell.angle_gamma   90.00
#
_symmetry.space_group_name_H-M   'P 1'
#
loop_
_entity.id
_entity.type
_entity.pdbx_description
1 polymer ?
#
loop_
_entity_poly.entity_id
_entity_poly.type
_entity_poly.pdbx_seq_one_letter_code
_entity_poly.pdbx_strand_id
1 'polypeptide(L)'
;MIQSANVVDAKLALSHLDVEEKQTAITSASRDFFWYSPVLKSRLDHLVADFLVRPKDEAEVIEILKVCYANDVAVTTRGAGTGNYGQAMPMRGGCVLHLKHMDKVIHCEPGRVIVQPGCLLKDVDAYCIPACGHELRMFSSTWATATIGGFIAGGSGGVGSVTWGSLRELGNIIRLRVVTMEQEPRVLEFTGEELARVSHAYGTNGIITELELPLAPAYNWIHCFVTSKDWDRAMNCADELANENGILLKIASVYESPTAKSYFQRVAPYVDKEDHLVGLMVAPHSMEGFLTWLNRNSDLNLIYRSDNHNWDRSPGLVFEYGWNHTTLRALKVDPNITYLQVRYGFPDHQRLVNEMRGAFPGELIQHLEAIRMDDGKVGFAGLTLVKFTTEKRLD
;
A
#
# COMPACT_ATOMS: atom_id res chain seq x y z
N MET A 1 -7.02 30.94 13.40
CA MET A 1 -7.45 30.33 14.67
C MET A 1 -6.47 30.74 15.75
N ILE A 2 -6.93 31.12 16.95
CA ILE A 2 -6.04 31.36 18.09
C ILE A 2 -5.59 29.99 18.58
N GLN A 3 -4.29 29.71 18.49
CA GLN A 3 -3.70 28.47 19.03
C GLN A 3 -3.86 28.45 20.57
N SER A 4 -4.08 27.28 21.16
CA SER A 4 -4.13 27.14 22.62
C SER A 4 -2.75 27.45 23.22
N ALA A 5 -2.72 27.93 24.48
CA ALA A 5 -1.49 28.20 25.19
C ALA A 5 -0.55 26.98 25.19
N ASN A 6 -1.09 25.79 25.38
CA ASN A 6 -0.36 24.53 25.36
C ASN A 6 0.40 24.26 24.05
N VAL A 7 -0.22 24.58 22.90
CA VAL A 7 0.43 24.44 21.59
C VAL A 7 1.58 25.44 21.44
N VAL A 8 1.40 26.69 21.92
CA VAL A 8 2.45 27.70 21.89
C VAL A 8 3.65 27.30 22.74
N ASP A 9 3.40 26.81 23.95
CA ASP A 9 4.44 26.34 24.89
C ASP A 9 5.21 25.13 24.33
N ALA A 10 4.51 24.16 23.74
CA ALA A 10 5.12 23.02 23.10
C ALA A 10 6.02 23.43 21.91
N LYS A 11 5.55 24.35 21.05
CA LYS A 11 6.33 24.88 19.93
C LYS A 11 7.59 25.60 20.41
N LEU A 12 7.47 26.41 21.45
CA LEU A 12 8.61 27.14 22.02
C LEU A 12 9.66 26.17 22.58
N ALA A 13 9.23 25.14 23.31
CA ALA A 13 10.11 24.11 23.85
C ALA A 13 10.86 23.33 22.76
N LEU A 14 10.22 23.13 21.59
CA LEU A 14 10.78 22.40 20.45
C LEU A 14 11.47 23.31 19.40
N SER A 15 11.60 24.61 19.66
CA SER A 15 12.07 25.60 18.66
C SER A 15 13.49 25.38 18.14
N HIS A 16 14.30 24.57 18.84
CA HIS A 16 15.65 24.17 18.43
C HIS A 16 15.66 23.00 17.43
N LEU A 17 14.52 22.33 17.21
CA LEU A 17 14.33 21.26 16.24
C LEU A 17 13.80 21.84 14.90
N ASP A 18 13.63 20.95 13.89
CA ASP A 18 13.02 21.33 12.60
C ASP A 18 11.49 21.48 12.74
N VAL A 19 11.07 22.59 13.33
CA VAL A 19 9.66 22.99 13.46
C VAL A 19 9.23 23.84 12.28
N GLU A 20 8.18 23.42 11.59
CA GLU A 20 7.59 24.14 10.45
C GLU A 20 6.30 24.84 10.88
N GLU A 21 6.20 26.13 10.60
CA GLU A 21 5.06 26.97 10.95
C GLU A 21 4.33 27.55 9.72
N LYS A 22 4.85 27.32 8.51
CA LYS A 22 4.19 27.78 7.28
C LYS A 22 2.89 27.02 7.07
N GLN A 23 1.77 27.75 7.09
CA GLN A 23 0.43 27.18 6.97
C GLN A 23 0.26 26.26 5.75
N THR A 24 0.87 26.60 4.61
CA THR A 24 0.80 25.77 3.39
C THR A 24 1.47 24.41 3.57
N ALA A 25 2.61 24.35 4.26
CA ALA A 25 3.32 23.11 4.55
C ALA A 25 2.56 22.27 5.58
N ILE A 26 2.03 22.91 6.63
CA ILE A 26 1.21 22.25 7.65
C ILE A 26 -0.06 21.68 7.02
N THR A 27 -0.78 22.45 6.21
CA THR A 27 -1.99 21.98 5.51
C THR A 27 -1.69 20.80 4.61
N SER A 28 -0.60 20.84 3.85
CA SER A 28 -0.17 19.72 3.00
C SER A 28 0.18 18.47 3.82
N ALA A 29 0.89 18.64 4.95
CA ALA A 29 1.25 17.53 5.85
C ALA A 29 0.07 16.99 6.66
N SER A 30 -1.02 17.74 6.78
CA SER A 30 -2.26 17.34 7.45
C SER A 30 -3.21 16.54 6.57
N ARG A 31 -2.79 16.11 5.39
CA ARG A 31 -3.66 15.43 4.42
C ARG A 31 -3.01 14.14 3.92
N ASP A 32 -3.83 13.09 3.81
CA ASP A 32 -3.54 11.90 3.02
C ASP A 32 -4.52 11.82 1.82
N PHE A 33 -4.73 10.66 1.24
CA PHE A 33 -5.66 10.46 0.13
C PHE A 33 -7.08 10.07 0.57
N PHE A 34 -7.51 10.47 1.77
CA PHE A 34 -8.86 10.19 2.32
C PHE A 34 -10.01 10.56 1.36
N TRP A 35 -9.76 11.48 0.44
CA TRP A 35 -10.72 11.94 -0.55
C TRP A 35 -11.12 10.88 -1.59
N TYR A 36 -10.51 9.69 -1.59
CA TYR A 36 -11.00 8.54 -2.35
C TYR A 36 -12.40 8.11 -1.87
N SER A 37 -12.74 8.39 -0.62
CA SER A 37 -14.08 8.22 -0.08
C SER A 37 -14.78 9.57 0.01
N PRO A 38 -15.92 9.76 -0.69
CA PRO A 38 -16.75 10.97 -0.56
C PRO A 38 -17.20 11.21 0.89
N VAL A 39 -17.44 10.13 1.62
CA VAL A 39 -17.82 10.17 3.05
C VAL A 39 -16.69 10.72 3.91
N LEU A 40 -15.47 10.17 3.76
CA LEU A 40 -14.31 10.68 4.49
C LEU A 40 -13.97 12.11 4.08
N LYS A 41 -14.10 12.44 2.80
CA LYS A 41 -13.85 13.80 2.30
C LYS A 41 -14.76 14.82 3.01
N SER A 42 -16.06 14.55 3.14
CA SER A 42 -17.00 15.46 3.81
C SER A 42 -16.66 15.64 5.28
N ARG A 43 -16.10 14.63 5.94
CA ARG A 43 -15.81 14.63 7.39
C ARG A 43 -14.43 15.14 7.74
N LEU A 44 -13.42 14.99 6.86
CA LEU A 44 -12.02 15.23 7.19
C LEU A 44 -11.39 16.44 6.50
N ASP A 45 -12.03 17.01 5.48
CA ASP A 45 -11.44 18.02 4.60
C ASP A 45 -11.01 19.32 5.32
N HIS A 46 -11.61 19.60 6.48
CA HIS A 46 -11.36 20.79 7.30
C HIS A 46 -10.28 20.60 8.38
N LEU A 47 -9.80 19.38 8.58
CA LEU A 47 -8.86 19.07 9.65
C LEU A 47 -7.43 19.47 9.27
N VAL A 48 -6.78 20.25 10.14
CA VAL A 48 -5.41 20.74 9.96
C VAL A 48 -4.70 20.76 11.31
N ALA A 49 -3.42 20.35 11.34
CA ALA A 49 -2.58 20.44 12.52
C ALA A 49 -2.22 21.90 12.85
N ASP A 50 -1.71 22.13 14.06
CA ASP A 50 -1.23 23.43 14.51
C ASP A 50 0.22 23.69 14.08
N PHE A 51 1.05 22.64 14.04
CA PHE A 51 2.45 22.71 13.59
C PHE A 51 2.95 21.34 13.11
N LEU A 52 4.13 21.34 12.53
CA LEU A 52 4.78 20.16 11.96
C LEU A 52 6.23 20.09 12.47
N VAL A 53 6.67 18.93 12.95
CA VAL A 53 8.06 18.68 13.36
C VAL A 53 8.64 17.51 12.57
N ARG A 54 9.92 17.64 12.18
CA ARG A 54 10.65 16.61 11.43
C ARG A 54 11.88 16.14 12.20
N PRO A 55 11.74 15.08 13.01
CA PRO A 55 12.87 14.50 13.74
C PRO A 55 13.88 13.86 12.79
N LYS A 56 15.16 13.88 13.18
CA LYS A 56 16.28 13.27 12.44
C LYS A 56 16.67 11.91 13.01
N ASP A 57 16.30 11.65 14.26
CA ASP A 57 16.63 10.42 14.96
C ASP A 57 15.62 10.10 16.08
N GLU A 58 15.84 8.98 16.75
CA GLU A 58 14.99 8.50 17.84
C GLU A 58 15.02 9.41 19.07
N ALA A 59 16.16 10.07 19.35
CA ALA A 59 16.29 10.96 20.49
C ALA A 59 15.38 12.19 20.32
N GLU A 60 15.35 12.77 19.12
CA GLU A 60 14.42 13.87 18.81
C GLU A 60 12.95 13.40 18.84
N VAL A 61 12.63 12.16 18.42
CA VAL A 61 11.28 11.59 18.59
C VAL A 61 10.88 11.52 20.04
N ILE A 62 11.75 11.00 20.91
CA ILE A 62 11.51 10.91 22.36
C ILE A 62 11.25 12.29 22.96
N GLU A 63 12.07 13.27 22.61
CA GLU A 63 11.92 14.65 23.09
C GLU A 63 10.58 15.26 22.66
N ILE A 64 10.24 15.13 21.38
CA ILE A 64 8.97 15.66 20.81
C ILE A 64 7.78 15.03 21.54
N LEU A 65 7.77 13.72 21.72
CA LEU A 65 6.67 13.02 22.40
C LEU A 65 6.56 13.44 23.86
N LYS A 66 7.68 13.58 24.58
CA LYS A 66 7.72 14.05 25.97
C LYS A 66 7.16 15.46 26.10
N VAL A 67 7.57 16.39 25.24
CA VAL A 67 7.09 17.78 25.25
C VAL A 67 5.61 17.85 24.88
N CYS A 68 5.17 17.12 23.83
CA CYS A 68 3.77 17.09 23.44
C CYS A 68 2.89 16.48 24.53
N TYR A 69 3.34 15.40 25.19
CA TYR A 69 2.61 14.79 26.30
C TYR A 69 2.47 15.75 27.50
N ALA A 70 3.55 16.41 27.90
CA ALA A 70 3.54 17.36 29.02
C ALA A 70 2.62 18.56 28.79
N ASN A 71 2.38 18.94 27.53
CA ASN A 71 1.53 20.07 27.15
C ASN A 71 0.13 19.63 26.65
N ASP A 72 -0.26 18.37 26.78
CA ASP A 72 -1.53 17.82 26.26
C ASP A 72 -1.75 18.14 24.76
N VAL A 73 -0.69 18.03 23.95
CA VAL A 73 -0.72 18.26 22.51
C VAL A 73 -0.82 16.92 21.78
N ALA A 74 -1.87 16.75 21.01
CA ALA A 74 -2.07 15.54 20.20
C ALA A 74 -0.95 15.40 19.14
N VAL A 75 -0.46 14.17 18.92
CA VAL A 75 0.55 13.87 17.91
C VAL A 75 -0.02 12.95 16.84
N THR A 76 0.13 13.35 15.58
CA THR A 76 -0.22 12.54 14.42
C THR A 76 1.04 12.18 13.66
N THR A 77 1.37 10.89 13.63
CA THR A 77 2.56 10.40 12.91
C THR A 77 2.31 10.38 11.41
N ARG A 78 3.33 10.78 10.64
CA ARG A 78 3.28 10.82 9.19
C ARG A 78 4.58 10.29 8.55
N GLY A 79 4.44 9.38 7.60
CA GLY A 79 5.44 9.11 6.57
C GLY A 79 5.20 9.99 5.34
N ALA A 80 5.06 9.40 4.15
CA ALA A 80 4.74 10.16 2.93
C ALA A 80 3.25 10.60 2.82
N GLY A 81 2.36 10.01 3.64
CA GLY A 81 0.93 10.30 3.61
C GLY A 81 0.23 9.78 2.35
N THR A 82 0.67 8.63 1.83
CA THR A 82 0.08 7.99 0.64
C THR A 82 -1.10 7.08 0.96
N GLY A 83 -1.45 6.92 2.23
CA GLY A 83 -2.66 6.22 2.67
C GLY A 83 -3.93 6.95 2.24
N ASN A 84 -5.06 6.24 2.23
CA ASN A 84 -6.32 6.76 1.70
C ASN A 84 -7.54 6.51 2.62
N TYR A 85 -7.28 6.29 3.91
CA TYR A 85 -8.33 6.06 4.92
C TYR A 85 -8.46 7.18 5.95
N GLY A 86 -7.71 8.28 5.80
CA GLY A 86 -7.64 9.32 6.82
C GLY A 86 -6.76 8.97 8.02
N GLN A 87 -5.92 7.94 7.91
CA GLN A 87 -5.08 7.46 9.01
C GLN A 87 -3.95 8.43 9.40
N ALA A 88 -3.56 9.35 8.53
CA ALA A 88 -2.55 10.38 8.81
C ALA A 88 -3.18 11.77 9.03
N MET A 89 -4.48 11.83 9.37
CA MET A 89 -5.20 13.08 9.59
C MET A 89 -5.11 13.52 11.05
N PRO A 90 -4.77 14.81 11.32
CA PRO A 90 -4.69 15.35 12.68
C PRO A 90 -6.09 15.64 13.23
N MET A 91 -6.76 14.61 13.75
CA MET A 91 -8.15 14.65 14.20
C MET A 91 -8.44 15.68 15.31
N ARG A 92 -7.40 16.09 16.05
CA ARG A 92 -7.47 17.05 17.16
C ARG A 92 -6.53 18.23 16.98
N GLY A 93 -6.10 18.53 15.74
CA GLY A 93 -5.04 19.52 15.53
C GLY A 93 -3.69 19.01 16.06
N GLY A 94 -2.99 19.84 16.84
CA GLY A 94 -1.72 19.46 17.49
C GLY A 94 -0.55 19.36 16.52
N CYS A 95 0.35 18.41 16.79
CA CYS A 95 1.61 18.21 16.10
C CYS A 95 1.51 17.12 15.02
N VAL A 96 1.92 17.39 13.80
CA VAL A 96 2.28 16.34 12.83
C VAL A 96 3.75 15.98 13.03
N LEU A 97 4.01 14.74 13.40
CA LEU A 97 5.36 14.16 13.51
C LEU A 97 5.73 13.51 12.17
N HIS A 98 6.51 14.21 11.34
CA HIS A 98 6.83 13.79 9.99
C HIS A 98 8.20 13.13 9.91
N LEU A 99 8.23 11.82 9.78
CA LEU A 99 9.45 11.00 9.91
C LEU A 99 10.36 10.98 8.67
N LYS A 100 10.15 11.88 7.70
CA LYS A 100 10.87 11.87 6.40
C LYS A 100 12.39 12.01 6.49
N HIS A 101 12.93 12.58 7.58
CA HIS A 101 14.37 12.75 7.78
C HIS A 101 15.03 11.58 8.52
N MET A 102 14.23 10.61 8.96
CA MET A 102 14.71 9.32 9.45
C MET A 102 14.74 8.33 8.27
N ASP A 103 15.64 8.51 7.32
CA ASP A 103 15.64 7.89 5.99
C ASP A 103 16.90 7.03 5.69
N LYS A 104 17.58 6.56 6.74
CA LYS A 104 18.82 5.77 6.58
C LYS A 104 18.53 4.28 6.48
N VAL A 105 19.21 3.61 5.52
CA VAL A 105 19.44 2.17 5.58
C VAL A 105 20.58 1.93 6.56
N ILE A 106 20.31 1.27 7.68
CA ILE A 106 21.26 1.06 8.78
C ILE A 106 22.15 -0.15 8.51
N HIS A 107 21.53 -1.24 8.02
CA HIS A 107 22.20 -2.48 7.70
C HIS A 107 21.46 -3.22 6.59
N CYS A 108 22.21 -3.89 5.70
CA CYS A 108 21.66 -4.74 4.65
C CYS A 108 22.58 -5.95 4.43
N GLU A 109 22.00 -7.13 4.42
CA GLU A 109 22.66 -8.39 4.07
C GLU A 109 21.66 -9.32 3.36
N PRO A 110 22.10 -10.41 2.71
CA PRO A 110 21.20 -11.35 2.09
C PRO A 110 20.11 -11.84 3.05
N GLY A 111 18.84 -11.63 2.68
CA GLY A 111 17.66 -12.03 3.45
C GLY A 111 17.17 -11.01 4.47
N ARG A 112 17.90 -9.91 4.76
CA ARG A 112 17.53 -8.99 5.83
C ARG A 112 17.98 -7.55 5.59
N VAL A 113 17.15 -6.57 5.99
CA VAL A 113 17.49 -5.15 6.02
C VAL A 113 17.03 -4.50 7.32
N ILE A 114 17.81 -3.57 7.86
CA ILE A 114 17.44 -2.69 8.98
C ILE A 114 17.41 -1.26 8.46
N VAL A 115 16.28 -0.59 8.65
CA VAL A 115 16.03 0.74 8.08
C VAL A 115 15.30 1.66 9.06
N GLN A 116 15.45 2.96 8.87
CA GLN A 116 14.64 3.97 9.50
C GLN A 116 13.29 4.14 8.77
N PRO A 117 12.22 4.59 9.46
CA PRO A 117 10.84 4.58 8.96
C PRO A 117 10.57 5.54 7.79
N GLY A 118 11.39 6.57 7.61
CA GLY A 118 11.28 7.56 6.55
C GLY A 118 11.88 7.13 5.21
N CYS A 119 12.62 6.01 5.14
CA CYS A 119 13.13 5.49 3.89
C CYS A 119 11.99 5.25 2.90
N LEU A 120 12.13 5.70 1.65
CA LEU A 120 11.18 5.34 0.60
C LEU A 120 11.38 3.87 0.20
N LEU A 121 10.29 3.18 -0.12
CA LEU A 121 10.35 1.77 -0.53
C LEU A 121 11.31 1.56 -1.71
N LYS A 122 11.25 2.44 -2.72
CA LYS A 122 12.17 2.41 -3.88
C LYS A 122 13.64 2.59 -3.50
N ASP A 123 13.92 3.42 -2.48
CA ASP A 123 15.29 3.73 -2.08
C ASP A 123 15.89 2.58 -1.25
N VAL A 124 15.05 1.84 -0.50
CA VAL A 124 15.45 0.57 0.14
C VAL A 124 15.86 -0.46 -0.92
N ASP A 125 15.01 -0.67 -1.95
CA ASP A 125 15.36 -1.59 -3.06
C ASP A 125 16.61 -1.12 -3.82
N ALA A 126 16.70 0.19 -4.13
CA ALA A 126 17.87 0.76 -4.82
C ALA A 126 19.17 0.58 -4.04
N TYR A 127 19.10 0.54 -2.72
CA TYR A 127 20.24 0.22 -1.85
C TYR A 127 20.53 -1.28 -1.78
N CYS A 128 19.49 -2.11 -1.51
CA CYS A 128 19.68 -3.54 -1.23
C CYS A 128 20.05 -4.36 -2.47
N ILE A 129 19.45 -4.05 -3.63
CA ILE A 129 19.72 -4.83 -4.86
C ILE A 129 21.21 -4.84 -5.22
N PRO A 130 21.93 -3.71 -5.36
CA PRO A 130 23.35 -3.74 -5.65
C PRO A 130 24.21 -4.19 -4.46
N ALA A 131 23.76 -4.00 -3.21
CA ALA A 131 24.54 -4.33 -2.02
C ALA A 131 24.54 -5.83 -1.71
N CYS A 132 23.43 -6.53 -1.90
CA CYS A 132 23.28 -7.93 -1.49
C CYS A 132 22.48 -8.82 -2.46
N GLY A 133 22.04 -8.31 -3.62
CA GLY A 133 21.25 -9.07 -4.60
C GLY A 133 19.81 -9.38 -4.17
N HIS A 134 19.31 -8.69 -3.15
CA HIS A 134 17.97 -8.91 -2.61
C HIS A 134 17.11 -7.65 -2.69
N GLU A 135 15.80 -7.82 -2.69
CA GLU A 135 14.78 -6.78 -2.74
C GLU A 135 13.73 -6.96 -1.63
N LEU A 136 12.92 -5.95 -1.38
CA LEU A 136 11.77 -6.07 -0.48
C LEU A 136 10.82 -7.18 -0.94
N ARG A 137 10.40 -8.04 -0.01
CA ARG A 137 9.37 -9.07 -0.27
C ARG A 137 8.07 -8.44 -0.75
N MET A 138 7.69 -7.35 -0.12
CA MET A 138 6.43 -6.65 -0.41
C MET A 138 6.61 -5.14 -0.41
N PHE A 139 5.80 -4.47 -1.24
CA PHE A 139 5.71 -3.02 -1.28
C PHE A 139 4.30 -2.57 -1.68
N SER A 140 3.89 -1.36 -1.28
CA SER A 140 2.64 -0.76 -1.75
C SER A 140 2.73 -0.34 -3.21
N SER A 141 1.61 -0.26 -3.93
CA SER A 141 1.58 0.24 -5.32
C SER A 141 2.18 1.65 -5.46
N THR A 142 2.23 2.42 -4.38
CA THR A 142 2.92 3.71 -4.26
C THR A 142 4.43 3.57 -3.97
N TRP A 143 5.07 2.50 -4.41
CA TRP A 143 6.48 2.16 -4.18
C TRP A 143 7.46 3.34 -4.34
N ALA A 144 7.24 4.18 -5.36
CA ALA A 144 8.12 5.32 -5.62
C ALA A 144 8.02 6.44 -4.59
N THR A 145 6.95 6.51 -3.80
CA THR A 145 6.66 7.66 -2.92
C THR A 145 6.34 7.28 -1.48
N ALA A 146 5.91 6.04 -1.21
CA ALA A 146 5.59 5.60 0.14
C ALA A 146 6.86 5.35 0.96
N THR A 147 6.80 5.69 2.26
CA THR A 147 7.85 5.33 3.21
C THR A 147 7.62 3.93 3.77
N ILE A 148 8.71 3.24 4.11
CA ILE A 148 8.66 1.89 4.68
C ILE A 148 7.92 1.85 6.02
N GLY A 149 8.15 2.83 6.89
CA GLY A 149 7.43 2.93 8.16
C GLY A 149 5.93 3.17 7.96
N GLY A 150 5.56 4.03 6.99
CA GLY A 150 4.16 4.25 6.63
C GLY A 150 3.49 3.00 6.04
N PHE A 151 4.22 2.21 5.25
CA PHE A 151 3.72 0.95 4.71
C PHE A 151 3.46 -0.08 5.81
N ILE A 152 4.37 -0.25 6.77
CA ILE A 152 4.20 -1.19 7.88
C ILE A 152 3.10 -0.71 8.86
N ALA A 153 3.05 0.59 9.15
CA ALA A 153 2.07 1.15 10.08
C ALA A 153 0.64 1.22 9.50
N GLY A 154 0.48 1.32 8.18
CA GLY A 154 -0.81 1.57 7.54
C GLY A 154 -1.26 0.55 6.50
N GLY A 155 -0.38 -0.34 6.04
CA GLY A 155 -0.68 -1.35 5.04
C GLY A 155 -1.12 -2.68 5.62
N SER A 156 -1.89 -3.43 4.86
CA SER A 156 -2.27 -4.82 5.17
C SER A 156 -1.62 -5.83 4.22
N GLY A 157 -1.25 -5.39 3.03
CA GLY A 157 -0.59 -6.16 1.98
C GLY A 157 -0.16 -5.25 0.85
N GLY A 158 0.31 -5.83 -0.24
CA GLY A 158 0.81 -5.10 -1.41
C GLY A 158 1.31 -6.03 -2.50
N VAL A 159 2.07 -5.47 -3.42
CA VAL A 159 2.84 -6.23 -4.41
C VAL A 159 3.78 -7.17 -3.67
N GLY A 160 3.72 -8.45 -3.95
CA GLY A 160 4.39 -9.52 -3.21
C GLY A 160 3.44 -10.40 -2.39
N SER A 161 2.21 -9.94 -2.10
CA SER A 161 1.27 -10.70 -1.28
C SER A 161 0.81 -12.02 -1.88
N VAL A 162 0.88 -12.19 -3.19
CA VAL A 162 0.59 -13.47 -3.86
C VAL A 162 1.55 -14.58 -3.43
N THR A 163 2.78 -14.22 -3.06
CA THR A 163 3.80 -15.15 -2.58
C THR A 163 3.93 -15.15 -1.06
N TRP A 164 3.90 -13.96 -0.44
CA TRP A 164 4.30 -13.77 0.96
C TRP A 164 3.12 -13.50 1.91
N GLY A 165 1.88 -13.43 1.40
CA GLY A 165 0.70 -13.20 2.21
C GLY A 165 0.52 -11.75 2.67
N SER A 166 -0.09 -11.55 3.84
CA SER A 166 -0.28 -10.21 4.40
C SER A 166 0.95 -9.77 5.23
N LEU A 167 1.08 -8.44 5.43
CA LEU A 167 2.18 -7.89 6.24
C LEU A 167 2.18 -8.38 7.69
N ARG A 168 1.01 -8.70 8.24
CA ARG A 168 0.86 -9.18 9.62
C ARG A 168 1.18 -10.66 9.82
N GLU A 169 1.36 -11.41 8.73
CA GLU A 169 1.73 -12.81 8.84
C GLU A 169 3.17 -12.96 9.34
N LEU A 170 3.39 -13.98 10.15
CA LEU A 170 4.69 -14.23 10.75
C LEU A 170 5.78 -14.38 9.69
N GLY A 171 6.90 -13.71 9.93
CA GLY A 171 8.06 -13.71 9.04
C GLY A 171 8.04 -12.62 7.96
N ASN A 172 7.01 -11.78 7.86
CA ASN A 172 7.00 -10.62 6.95
C ASN A 172 7.51 -9.32 7.60
N ILE A 173 7.59 -9.31 8.92
CA ILE A 173 8.31 -8.31 9.71
C ILE A 173 9.16 -9.09 10.71
N ILE A 174 10.43 -8.74 10.87
CA ILE A 174 11.33 -9.42 11.82
C ILE A 174 11.26 -8.73 13.17
N ARG A 175 11.45 -7.41 13.20
CA ARG A 175 11.46 -6.61 14.44
C ARG A 175 11.00 -5.17 14.16
N LEU A 176 10.30 -4.59 15.11
CA LEU A 176 9.98 -3.16 15.15
C LEU A 176 10.48 -2.56 16.45
N ARG A 177 11.16 -1.41 16.34
CA ARG A 177 11.56 -0.57 17.46
C ARG A 177 10.61 0.62 17.53
N VAL A 178 10.03 0.86 18.70
CA VAL A 178 8.88 1.76 18.87
C VAL A 178 9.05 2.62 20.11
N VAL A 179 8.80 3.93 19.98
CA VAL A 179 8.75 4.87 21.07
C VAL A 179 7.33 5.09 21.54
N THR A 180 7.06 4.93 22.83
CA THR A 180 5.74 5.13 23.44
C THR A 180 5.45 6.61 23.67
N MET A 181 4.15 7.00 23.64
CA MET A 181 3.73 8.35 24.02
C MET A 181 3.22 8.35 25.47
N GLU A 182 4.10 8.75 26.39
CA GLU A 182 3.85 8.82 27.82
C GLU A 182 4.75 9.89 28.46
N GLN A 183 4.60 10.17 29.76
CA GLN A 183 5.37 11.22 30.44
C GLN A 183 6.89 11.01 30.31
N GLU A 184 7.35 9.77 30.44
CA GLU A 184 8.73 9.35 30.17
C GLU A 184 8.69 8.30 29.05
N PRO A 185 8.84 8.70 27.78
CA PRO A 185 8.74 7.79 26.64
C PRO A 185 9.74 6.64 26.74
N ARG A 186 9.26 5.42 26.55
CA ARG A 186 10.08 4.21 26.53
C ARG A 186 10.32 3.77 25.11
N VAL A 187 11.47 3.15 24.89
CA VAL A 187 11.80 2.45 23.65
C VAL A 187 11.51 0.97 23.87
N LEU A 188 10.63 0.42 23.04
CA LEU A 188 10.22 -0.99 23.09
C LEU A 188 10.60 -1.68 21.78
N GLU A 189 10.91 -2.97 21.87
CA GLU A 189 11.14 -3.82 20.70
C GLU A 189 10.08 -4.92 20.64
N PHE A 190 9.50 -5.10 19.46
CA PHE A 190 8.46 -6.08 19.18
C PHE A 190 8.94 -7.08 18.15
N THR A 191 8.72 -8.36 18.42
CA THR A 191 9.05 -9.50 17.53
C THR A 191 7.94 -10.54 17.55
N GLY A 192 7.91 -11.44 16.57
CA GLY A 192 6.94 -12.54 16.53
C GLY A 192 5.49 -12.05 16.55
N GLU A 193 4.66 -12.65 17.39
CA GLU A 193 3.23 -12.32 17.51
C GLU A 193 2.97 -10.91 18.05
N GLU A 194 3.89 -10.37 18.83
CA GLU A 194 3.74 -9.02 19.40
C GLU A 194 3.78 -7.92 18.34
N LEU A 195 4.34 -8.17 17.16
CA LEU A 195 4.33 -7.26 16.02
C LEU A 195 2.91 -6.80 15.64
N ALA A 196 1.91 -7.66 15.85
CA ALA A 196 0.51 -7.34 15.60
C ALA A 196 -0.03 -6.17 16.46
N ARG A 197 0.66 -5.82 17.55
CA ARG A 197 0.27 -4.70 18.43
C ARG A 197 0.59 -3.34 17.80
N VAL A 198 1.54 -3.26 16.86
CA VAL A 198 2.04 -2.00 16.30
C VAL A 198 2.00 -1.94 14.77
N SER A 199 2.08 -3.07 14.07
CA SER A 199 1.85 -3.11 12.63
C SER A 199 0.37 -2.88 12.32
N HIS A 200 0.07 -2.14 11.24
CA HIS A 200 -1.29 -1.76 10.83
C HIS A 200 -2.09 -1.07 11.98
N ALA A 201 -1.41 -0.32 12.83
CA ALA A 201 -2.02 0.41 13.95
C ALA A 201 -1.98 1.95 13.74
N TYR A 202 -1.57 2.41 12.57
CA TYR A 202 -1.57 3.82 12.14
C TYR A 202 -0.78 4.76 13.07
N GLY A 203 0.21 4.23 13.81
CA GLY A 203 0.98 4.99 14.78
C GLY A 203 0.26 5.28 16.12
N THR A 204 -0.95 4.73 16.35
CA THR A 204 -1.71 4.96 17.58
C THR A 204 -1.13 4.23 18.79
N ASN A 205 -0.37 3.16 18.57
CA ASN A 205 0.22 2.32 19.62
C ASN A 205 1.71 2.61 19.84
N GLY A 206 2.20 3.74 19.35
CA GLY A 206 3.59 4.19 19.44
C GLY A 206 4.20 4.52 18.07
N ILE A 207 5.36 5.16 18.11
CA ILE A 207 6.05 5.66 16.92
C ILE A 207 7.15 4.69 16.53
N ILE A 208 7.04 4.08 15.35
CA ILE A 208 8.09 3.21 14.80
C ILE A 208 9.30 4.06 14.43
N THR A 209 10.46 3.75 15.00
CA THR A 209 11.74 4.46 14.80
C THR A 209 12.76 3.62 14.06
N GLU A 210 12.63 2.30 14.05
CA GLU A 210 13.48 1.37 13.31
C GLU A 210 12.69 0.13 12.92
N LEU A 211 12.98 -0.41 11.75
CA LEU A 211 12.36 -1.61 11.20
C LEU A 211 13.43 -2.60 10.76
N GLU A 212 13.27 -3.87 11.12
CA GLU A 212 14.02 -4.98 10.58
C GLU A 212 13.06 -5.85 9.76
N LEU A 213 13.36 -5.97 8.45
CA LEU A 213 12.48 -6.59 7.47
C LEU A 213 13.21 -7.69 6.70
N PRO A 214 12.48 -8.76 6.32
CA PRO A 214 13.03 -9.80 5.46
C PRO A 214 13.12 -9.30 4.02
N LEU A 215 14.19 -9.72 3.35
CA LEU A 215 14.39 -9.55 1.91
C LEU A 215 14.21 -10.89 1.18
N ALA A 216 14.00 -10.81 -0.13
CA ALA A 216 14.00 -11.95 -1.06
C ALA A 216 15.00 -11.72 -2.19
N PRO A 217 15.46 -12.76 -2.91
CA PRO A 217 16.28 -12.57 -4.09
C PRO A 217 15.63 -11.60 -5.09
N ALA A 218 16.40 -10.66 -5.60
CA ALA A 218 15.92 -9.67 -6.56
C ALA A 218 15.84 -10.25 -7.97
N TYR A 219 14.79 -9.91 -8.70
CA TYR A 219 14.59 -10.32 -10.09
C TYR A 219 14.25 -9.12 -10.97
N ASN A 220 14.66 -9.18 -12.25
CA ASN A 220 14.15 -8.28 -13.28
C ASN A 220 12.76 -8.76 -13.73
N TRP A 221 11.75 -8.47 -12.90
CA TRP A 221 10.39 -8.94 -13.08
C TRP A 221 9.82 -8.57 -14.45
N ILE A 222 9.22 -9.56 -15.11
CA ILE A 222 8.57 -9.36 -16.40
C ILE A 222 7.10 -9.05 -16.16
N HIS A 223 6.66 -7.88 -16.58
CA HIS A 223 5.28 -7.43 -16.49
C HIS A 223 4.49 -7.96 -17.67
N CYS A 224 3.41 -8.66 -17.40
CA CYS A 224 2.55 -9.25 -18.41
C CYS A 224 1.10 -8.79 -18.22
N PHE A 225 0.40 -8.55 -19.33
CA PHE A 225 -1.05 -8.40 -19.34
C PHE A 225 -1.67 -9.50 -20.19
N VAL A 226 -2.65 -10.18 -19.59
CA VAL A 226 -3.45 -11.24 -20.22
C VAL A 226 -4.91 -10.80 -20.24
N THR A 227 -5.65 -11.09 -21.30
CA THR A 227 -7.09 -10.81 -21.39
C THR A 227 -7.91 -12.08 -21.57
N SER A 228 -9.15 -12.02 -21.10
CA SER A 228 -10.22 -12.97 -21.38
C SER A 228 -11.54 -12.23 -21.53
N LYS A 229 -12.45 -12.71 -22.37
CA LYS A 229 -13.83 -12.22 -22.43
C LYS A 229 -14.74 -12.88 -21.40
N ASP A 230 -14.27 -13.93 -20.75
CA ASP A 230 -14.95 -14.64 -19.68
C ASP A 230 -14.37 -14.22 -18.32
N TRP A 231 -15.23 -13.74 -17.42
CA TRP A 231 -14.84 -13.29 -16.08
C TRP A 231 -14.28 -14.40 -15.22
N ASP A 232 -14.96 -15.56 -15.20
CA ASP A 232 -14.52 -16.68 -14.38
C ASP A 232 -13.17 -17.19 -14.87
N ARG A 233 -12.94 -17.15 -16.18
CA ARG A 233 -11.65 -17.55 -16.75
C ARG A 233 -10.53 -16.57 -16.39
N ALA A 234 -10.81 -15.27 -16.41
CA ALA A 234 -9.84 -14.26 -15.95
C ALA A 234 -9.48 -14.43 -14.45
N MET A 235 -10.49 -14.68 -13.62
CA MET A 235 -10.31 -14.93 -12.19
C MET A 235 -9.53 -16.24 -11.93
N ASN A 236 -9.90 -17.32 -12.62
CA ASN A 236 -9.20 -18.61 -12.56
C ASN A 236 -7.75 -18.50 -13.04
N CYS A 237 -7.45 -17.69 -14.04
CA CYS A 237 -6.08 -17.46 -14.50
C CYS A 237 -5.17 -16.98 -13.35
N ALA A 238 -5.61 -16.01 -12.57
CA ALA A 238 -4.84 -15.51 -11.43
C ALA A 238 -4.71 -16.55 -10.31
N ASP A 239 -5.80 -17.27 -10.00
CA ASP A 239 -5.83 -18.29 -8.94
C ASP A 239 -4.95 -19.51 -9.29
N GLU A 240 -5.10 -20.06 -10.49
CA GLU A 240 -4.31 -21.20 -10.97
C GLU A 240 -2.82 -20.86 -11.01
N LEU A 241 -2.45 -19.70 -11.60
CA LEU A 241 -1.05 -19.28 -11.67
C LEU A 241 -0.43 -19.00 -10.30
N ALA A 242 -1.20 -18.48 -9.36
CA ALA A 242 -0.74 -18.24 -8.00
C ALA A 242 -0.52 -19.55 -7.21
N ASN A 243 -1.15 -20.66 -7.64
CA ASN A 243 -0.97 -22.00 -7.07
C ASN A 243 0.00 -22.89 -7.88
N GLU A 244 0.51 -22.41 -9.02
CA GLU A 244 1.44 -23.16 -9.86
C GLU A 244 2.87 -23.08 -9.31
N ASN A 245 3.38 -24.20 -8.79
CA ASN A 245 4.69 -24.25 -8.10
C ASN A 245 5.90 -23.91 -9.01
N GLY A 246 5.75 -24.08 -10.33
CA GLY A 246 6.81 -23.77 -11.30
C GLY A 246 6.83 -22.32 -11.77
N ILE A 247 5.88 -21.48 -11.34
CA ILE A 247 5.73 -20.10 -11.80
C ILE A 247 5.77 -19.16 -10.61
N LEU A 248 6.89 -18.44 -10.44
CA LEU A 248 7.04 -17.45 -9.39
C LEU A 248 6.44 -16.12 -9.82
N LEU A 249 5.48 -15.64 -9.04
CA LEU A 249 4.80 -14.36 -9.24
C LEU A 249 5.11 -13.38 -8.11
N LYS A 250 5.18 -12.08 -8.44
CA LYS A 250 5.20 -10.98 -7.45
C LYS A 250 3.85 -10.28 -7.31
N ILE A 251 3.01 -10.34 -8.35
CA ILE A 251 1.61 -9.86 -8.33
C ILE A 251 0.77 -10.70 -9.30
N ALA A 252 -0.49 -10.89 -8.97
CA ALA A 252 -1.54 -11.38 -9.86
C ALA A 252 -2.82 -10.61 -9.53
N SER A 253 -3.18 -9.68 -10.41
CA SER A 253 -4.32 -8.78 -10.27
C SER A 253 -5.34 -9.08 -11.35
N VAL A 254 -6.64 -9.06 -11.01
CA VAL A 254 -7.75 -9.25 -11.96
C VAL A 254 -8.64 -8.02 -11.97
N TYR A 255 -8.93 -7.52 -13.15
CA TYR A 255 -9.76 -6.33 -13.37
C TYR A 255 -10.96 -6.70 -14.22
N GLU A 256 -12.16 -6.59 -13.64
CA GLU A 256 -13.40 -6.80 -14.38
C GLU A 256 -13.57 -5.74 -15.49
N SER A 257 -14.11 -6.15 -16.64
CA SER A 257 -14.51 -5.22 -17.69
C SER A 257 -15.58 -4.23 -17.17
N PRO A 258 -15.58 -2.98 -17.59
CA PRO A 258 -14.70 -2.34 -18.56
C PRO A 258 -13.50 -1.59 -17.95
N THR A 259 -12.99 -1.99 -16.78
CA THR A 259 -11.98 -1.23 -16.02
C THR A 259 -10.77 -0.83 -16.85
N ALA A 260 -10.15 -1.79 -17.55
CA ALA A 260 -8.92 -1.53 -18.32
C ALA A 260 -9.19 -0.55 -19.47
N LYS A 261 -10.28 -0.75 -20.21
CA LYS A 261 -10.67 0.13 -21.32
C LYS A 261 -11.04 1.53 -20.87
N SER A 262 -11.75 1.64 -19.74
CA SER A 262 -12.31 2.92 -19.26
C SER A 262 -11.31 3.75 -18.47
N TYR A 263 -10.43 3.12 -17.68
CA TYR A 263 -9.64 3.82 -16.66
C TYR A 263 -8.12 3.70 -16.85
N PHE A 264 -7.61 2.73 -17.62
CA PHE A 264 -6.19 2.50 -17.80
C PHE A 264 -5.69 3.07 -19.11
N GLN A 265 -5.52 4.38 -19.20
CA GLN A 265 -5.23 5.12 -20.45
C GLN A 265 -4.11 4.51 -21.31
N ARG A 266 -3.06 3.91 -20.69
CA ARG A 266 -1.94 3.31 -21.43
C ARG A 266 -2.24 1.88 -21.88
N VAL A 267 -3.16 1.18 -21.24
CA VAL A 267 -3.62 -0.19 -21.57
C VAL A 267 -4.81 -0.15 -22.54
N ALA A 268 -5.67 0.85 -22.43
CA ALA A 268 -6.90 1.00 -23.21
C ALA A 268 -6.75 0.79 -24.73
N PRO A 269 -5.65 1.19 -25.39
CA PRO A 269 -5.47 0.91 -26.84
C PRO A 269 -5.36 -0.58 -27.18
N TYR A 270 -5.02 -1.44 -26.22
CA TYR A 270 -4.71 -2.85 -26.43
C TYR A 270 -5.82 -3.80 -25.97
N VAL A 271 -6.93 -3.28 -25.46
CA VAL A 271 -8.07 -4.07 -24.94
C VAL A 271 -9.38 -3.61 -25.54
N ASP A 272 -10.35 -4.51 -25.66
CA ASP A 272 -11.73 -4.20 -25.97
C ASP A 272 -12.52 -3.88 -24.69
N LYS A 273 -13.76 -3.40 -24.87
CA LYS A 273 -14.62 -3.01 -23.75
C LYS A 273 -15.04 -4.22 -22.90
N GLU A 274 -15.18 -5.35 -23.52
CA GLU A 274 -15.62 -6.62 -22.91
C GLU A 274 -14.47 -7.41 -22.28
N ASP A 275 -13.21 -7.00 -22.52
CA ASP A 275 -12.06 -7.72 -22.01
C ASP A 275 -11.91 -7.51 -20.50
N HIS A 276 -11.86 -8.61 -19.76
CA HIS A 276 -11.32 -8.66 -18.41
C HIS A 276 -9.81 -8.75 -18.50
N LEU A 277 -9.11 -8.03 -17.63
CA LEU A 277 -7.65 -7.94 -17.65
C LEU A 277 -7.04 -8.68 -16.47
N VAL A 278 -5.98 -9.44 -16.71
CA VAL A 278 -5.12 -10.01 -15.67
C VAL A 278 -3.73 -9.38 -15.79
N GLY A 279 -3.26 -8.77 -14.70
CA GLY A 279 -1.93 -8.19 -14.60
C GLY A 279 -1.00 -9.07 -13.76
N LEU A 280 0.14 -9.43 -14.32
CA LEU A 280 1.09 -10.37 -13.69
C LEU A 280 2.50 -9.77 -13.67
N MET A 281 3.25 -10.03 -12.58
CA MET A 281 4.71 -9.88 -12.56
C MET A 281 5.31 -11.28 -12.42
N VAL A 282 5.95 -11.75 -13.46
CA VAL A 282 6.51 -13.11 -13.58
C VAL A 282 8.03 -13.05 -13.46
N ALA A 283 8.62 -13.94 -12.66
CA ALA A 283 10.07 -14.04 -12.57
C ALA A 283 10.67 -14.51 -13.91
N PRO A 284 11.83 -13.99 -14.34
CA PRO A 284 12.41 -14.35 -15.65
C PRO A 284 12.61 -15.85 -15.86
N HIS A 285 13.04 -16.56 -14.82
CA HIS A 285 13.25 -18.03 -14.88
C HIS A 285 11.96 -18.84 -14.94
N SER A 286 10.81 -18.23 -14.66
CA SER A 286 9.46 -18.86 -14.73
C SER A 286 8.75 -18.60 -16.05
N MET A 287 9.31 -17.78 -16.94
CA MET A 287 8.62 -17.36 -18.17
C MET A 287 8.33 -18.51 -19.15
N GLU A 288 9.23 -19.48 -19.27
CA GLU A 288 9.00 -20.64 -20.14
C GLU A 288 7.83 -21.49 -19.63
N GLY A 289 7.77 -21.73 -18.32
CA GLY A 289 6.66 -22.42 -17.67
C GLY A 289 5.34 -21.67 -17.85
N PHE A 290 5.36 -20.35 -17.64
CA PHE A 290 4.19 -19.47 -17.83
C PHE A 290 3.68 -19.52 -19.28
N LEU A 291 4.55 -19.41 -20.28
CA LEU A 291 4.14 -19.46 -21.68
C LEU A 291 3.62 -20.86 -22.09
N THR A 292 4.22 -21.92 -21.54
CA THR A 292 3.75 -23.28 -21.73
C THR A 292 2.36 -23.49 -21.12
N TRP A 293 2.13 -22.97 -19.91
CA TRP A 293 0.83 -22.97 -19.26
C TRP A 293 -0.20 -22.19 -20.08
N LEU A 294 0.15 -20.99 -20.53
CA LEU A 294 -0.73 -20.12 -21.33
C LEU A 294 -1.13 -20.78 -22.67
N ASN A 295 -0.20 -21.45 -23.35
CA ASN A 295 -0.47 -22.14 -24.60
C ASN A 295 -1.49 -23.30 -24.49
N ARG A 296 -1.65 -23.87 -23.26
CA ARG A 296 -2.68 -24.87 -22.96
C ARG A 296 -4.05 -24.26 -22.68
N ASN A 297 -4.10 -22.93 -22.52
CA ASN A 297 -5.28 -22.15 -22.16
C ASN A 297 -5.58 -21.12 -23.29
N SER A 298 -6.00 -21.62 -24.45
CA SER A 298 -6.16 -20.85 -25.68
C SER A 298 -7.27 -19.77 -25.65
N ASP A 299 -8.08 -19.75 -24.61
CA ASP A 299 -9.10 -18.75 -24.28
C ASP A 299 -8.53 -17.50 -23.56
N LEU A 300 -7.23 -17.52 -23.27
CA LEU A 300 -6.48 -16.41 -22.71
C LEU A 300 -5.54 -15.81 -23.75
N ASN A 301 -5.50 -14.47 -23.82
CA ASN A 301 -4.64 -13.75 -24.76
C ASN A 301 -3.57 -12.95 -24.03
N LEU A 302 -2.29 -13.27 -24.27
CA LEU A 302 -1.17 -12.47 -23.80
C LEU A 302 -1.04 -11.22 -24.70
N ILE A 303 -1.44 -10.07 -24.20
CA ILE A 303 -1.44 -8.82 -24.96
C ILE A 303 -0.22 -7.95 -24.72
N TYR A 304 0.56 -8.23 -23.69
CA TYR A 304 1.76 -7.45 -23.34
C TYR A 304 2.77 -8.26 -22.53
N ARG A 305 4.05 -8.04 -22.84
CA ARG A 305 5.23 -8.46 -22.05
C ARG A 305 6.24 -7.33 -22.03
N SER A 306 6.78 -6.98 -20.86
CA SER A 306 7.72 -5.86 -20.73
C SER A 306 9.13 -6.16 -21.30
N ASP A 307 9.49 -7.42 -21.46
CA ASP A 307 10.75 -7.87 -22.09
C ASP A 307 10.69 -7.92 -23.63
N ASN A 308 9.52 -7.66 -24.21
CA ASN A 308 9.35 -7.48 -25.66
C ASN A 308 9.35 -5.96 -25.98
N HIS A 309 10.33 -5.52 -26.75
CA HIS A 309 10.57 -4.09 -27.02
C HIS A 309 9.80 -3.54 -28.26
N ASN A 310 8.91 -4.32 -28.86
CA ASN A 310 8.17 -3.93 -30.08
C ASN A 310 6.87 -3.16 -29.76
N TRP A 311 6.91 -2.19 -28.85
CA TRP A 311 5.73 -1.40 -28.49
C TRP A 311 5.91 0.08 -28.86
N ASP A 312 5.01 0.62 -29.66
CA ASP A 312 4.96 2.06 -29.96
C ASP A 312 4.77 2.87 -28.69
N ARG A 313 3.96 2.35 -27.76
CA ARG A 313 3.72 2.93 -26.44
C ARG A 313 3.52 1.83 -25.39
N SER A 314 4.49 1.66 -24.49
CA SER A 314 4.38 0.65 -23.43
C SER A 314 3.17 0.89 -22.53
N PRO A 315 2.38 -0.16 -22.23
CA PRO A 315 1.33 -0.13 -21.20
C PRO A 315 1.84 0.25 -19.80
N GLY A 316 3.13 0.03 -19.52
CA GLY A 316 3.76 0.37 -18.26
C GLY A 316 3.90 -0.81 -17.30
N LEU A 317 4.11 -0.50 -16.03
CA LEU A 317 4.33 -1.49 -15.00
C LEU A 317 3.00 -1.97 -14.42
N VAL A 318 2.83 -3.28 -14.22
CA VAL A 318 1.58 -3.87 -13.73
C VAL A 318 1.16 -3.28 -12.39
N PHE A 319 2.10 -3.12 -11.44
CA PHE A 319 1.78 -2.60 -10.12
C PHE A 319 1.29 -1.14 -10.11
N GLU A 320 1.48 -0.39 -11.22
CA GLU A 320 0.89 0.95 -11.38
C GLU A 320 -0.62 0.93 -11.57
N TYR A 321 -1.22 -0.24 -11.75
CA TYR A 321 -2.66 -0.45 -11.93
C TYR A 321 -3.29 -1.20 -10.75
N GLY A 322 -2.51 -1.97 -10.02
CA GLY A 322 -2.96 -2.80 -8.91
C GLY A 322 -3.26 -2.02 -7.62
N TRP A 323 -3.85 -2.72 -6.67
CA TRP A 323 -4.22 -2.18 -5.36
C TRP A 323 -5.03 -0.87 -5.49
N ASN A 324 -4.79 0.10 -4.63
CA ASN A 324 -5.54 1.37 -4.65
C ASN A 324 -5.26 2.27 -5.87
N HIS A 325 -4.28 1.95 -6.72
CA HIS A 325 -4.05 2.67 -7.97
C HIS A 325 -5.19 2.48 -8.99
N THR A 326 -5.89 1.35 -8.97
CA THR A 326 -7.11 1.15 -9.78
C THR A 326 -8.15 2.22 -9.45
N THR A 327 -8.44 2.40 -8.16
CA THR A 327 -9.38 3.43 -7.68
C THR A 327 -8.93 4.84 -8.06
N LEU A 328 -7.63 5.16 -7.87
CA LEU A 328 -7.08 6.47 -8.26
C LEU A 328 -7.28 6.76 -9.76
N ARG A 329 -7.07 5.75 -10.61
CA ARG A 329 -7.24 5.90 -12.06
C ARG A 329 -8.71 6.06 -12.43
N ALA A 330 -9.60 5.31 -11.78
CA ALA A 330 -11.04 5.42 -11.97
C ALA A 330 -11.56 6.80 -11.54
N LEU A 331 -11.14 7.32 -10.38
CA LEU A 331 -11.49 8.64 -9.86
C LEU A 331 -11.06 9.80 -10.76
N LYS A 332 -9.99 9.65 -11.55
CA LYS A 332 -9.57 10.64 -12.54
C LYS A 332 -10.53 10.76 -13.71
N VAL A 333 -11.36 9.74 -13.95
CA VAL A 333 -12.34 9.68 -15.05
C VAL A 333 -13.75 9.93 -14.53
N ASP A 334 -14.11 9.31 -13.41
CA ASP A 334 -15.41 9.46 -12.77
C ASP A 334 -15.22 9.77 -11.26
N PRO A 335 -15.47 11.02 -10.83
CA PRO A 335 -15.29 11.44 -9.43
C PRO A 335 -16.33 10.83 -8.47
N ASN A 336 -17.37 10.14 -8.98
CA ASN A 336 -18.35 9.43 -8.18
C ASN A 336 -17.95 7.97 -7.89
N ILE A 337 -16.77 7.55 -8.27
CA ILE A 337 -16.23 6.25 -7.89
C ILE A 337 -15.64 6.34 -6.47
N THR A 338 -15.93 5.33 -5.68
CA THR A 338 -15.20 5.01 -4.45
C THR A 338 -14.83 3.53 -4.48
N TYR A 339 -14.45 2.96 -3.36
CA TYR A 339 -14.10 1.54 -3.30
C TYR A 339 -14.44 0.94 -1.95
N LEU A 340 -14.57 -0.38 -1.93
CA LEU A 340 -14.66 -1.20 -0.73
C LEU A 340 -13.51 -2.21 -0.72
N GLN A 341 -13.04 -2.56 0.48
CA GLN A 341 -12.05 -3.61 0.66
C GLN A 341 -12.69 -4.82 1.33
N VAL A 342 -12.53 -5.96 0.70
CA VAL A 342 -13.06 -7.24 1.15
C VAL A 342 -11.98 -8.29 1.02
N ARG A 343 -11.91 -9.25 1.95
CA ARG A 343 -11.07 -10.44 1.84
C ARG A 343 -11.95 -11.64 1.49
N TYR A 344 -11.72 -12.24 0.35
CA TYR A 344 -12.39 -13.46 -0.10
C TYR A 344 -11.48 -14.65 0.19
N GLY A 345 -11.82 -15.46 1.21
CA GLY A 345 -11.00 -16.59 1.66
C GLY A 345 -11.30 -17.88 0.92
N PHE A 346 -10.26 -18.71 0.73
CA PHE A 346 -10.39 -20.08 0.25
C PHE A 346 -11.25 -20.92 1.25
N PRO A 347 -12.08 -21.89 0.78
CA PRO A 347 -12.29 -22.31 -0.61
C PRO A 347 -13.37 -21.53 -1.37
N ASP A 348 -14.08 -20.63 -0.70
CA ASP A 348 -15.28 -19.97 -1.25
C ASP A 348 -15.00 -18.69 -2.02
N HIS A 349 -13.75 -18.27 -2.11
CA HIS A 349 -13.34 -16.94 -2.63
C HIS A 349 -13.96 -16.61 -3.99
N GLN A 350 -13.94 -17.52 -4.96
CA GLN A 350 -14.51 -17.30 -6.29
C GLN A 350 -16.04 -17.22 -6.28
N ARG A 351 -16.70 -18.11 -5.52
CA ARG A 351 -18.17 -18.09 -5.33
C ARG A 351 -18.60 -16.76 -4.71
N LEU A 352 -17.93 -16.32 -3.64
CA LEU A 352 -18.26 -15.10 -2.93
C LEU A 352 -18.04 -13.85 -3.82
N VAL A 353 -16.99 -13.82 -4.65
CA VAL A 353 -16.78 -12.75 -5.64
C VAL A 353 -17.95 -12.68 -6.61
N ASN A 354 -18.39 -13.83 -7.16
CA ASN A 354 -19.49 -13.88 -8.10
C ASN A 354 -20.84 -13.54 -7.48
N GLU A 355 -21.08 -13.93 -6.23
CA GLU A 355 -22.27 -13.53 -5.47
C GLU A 355 -22.32 -12.01 -5.27
N MET A 356 -21.20 -11.41 -4.85
CA MET A 356 -21.11 -9.96 -4.69
C MET A 356 -21.34 -9.22 -6.02
N ARG A 357 -20.69 -9.69 -7.09
CA ARG A 357 -20.86 -9.16 -8.45
C ARG A 357 -22.32 -9.22 -8.91
N GLY A 358 -23.00 -10.34 -8.67
CA GLY A 358 -24.39 -10.56 -9.05
C GLY A 358 -25.41 -9.78 -8.19
N ALA A 359 -25.07 -9.48 -6.94
CA ALA A 359 -25.95 -8.77 -6.02
C ALA A 359 -26.08 -7.26 -6.36
N PHE A 360 -25.06 -6.64 -6.98
CA PHE A 360 -25.01 -5.20 -7.26
C PHE A 360 -24.64 -4.90 -8.71
N PRO A 361 -25.42 -5.36 -9.71
CA PRO A 361 -25.10 -5.22 -11.13
C PRO A 361 -25.04 -3.74 -11.53
N GLY A 362 -23.90 -3.34 -12.14
CA GLY A 362 -23.67 -1.98 -12.62
C GLY A 362 -23.31 -0.95 -11.53
N GLU A 363 -23.38 -1.32 -10.23
CA GLU A 363 -22.92 -0.48 -9.11
C GLU A 363 -21.51 -0.88 -8.67
N LEU A 364 -21.17 -2.17 -8.75
CA LEU A 364 -19.85 -2.70 -8.41
C LEU A 364 -19.11 -3.15 -9.67
N ILE A 365 -17.79 -2.94 -9.69
CA ILE A 365 -16.88 -3.50 -10.68
C ILE A 365 -15.73 -4.15 -9.91
N GLN A 366 -15.52 -5.43 -10.12
CA GLN A 366 -14.53 -6.19 -9.35
C GLN A 366 -13.11 -5.85 -9.75
N HIS A 367 -12.29 -5.66 -8.73
CA HIS A 367 -10.83 -5.64 -8.80
C HIS A 367 -10.30 -6.56 -7.71
N LEU A 368 -9.53 -7.56 -8.09
CA LEU A 368 -9.03 -8.60 -7.19
C LEU A 368 -7.50 -8.64 -7.24
N GLU A 369 -6.89 -8.82 -6.08
CA GLU A 369 -5.47 -9.10 -5.91
C GLU A 369 -5.33 -10.49 -5.30
N ALA A 370 -4.64 -11.41 -5.97
CA ALA A 370 -4.35 -12.70 -5.39
C ALA A 370 -3.44 -12.55 -4.17
N ILE A 371 -3.81 -13.16 -3.07
CA ILE A 371 -3.07 -13.11 -1.81
C ILE A 371 -2.94 -14.51 -1.22
N ARG A 372 -1.73 -14.87 -0.78
CA ARG A 372 -1.47 -16.09 -0.03
C ARG A 372 -2.02 -15.94 1.38
N MET A 373 -2.74 -16.95 1.84
CA MET A 373 -3.27 -17.04 3.19
C MET A 373 -2.27 -17.75 4.11
N ASP A 374 -2.45 -17.62 5.41
CA ASP A 374 -1.63 -18.25 6.45
C ASP A 374 -1.64 -19.78 6.40
N ASP A 375 -2.69 -20.40 5.84
CA ASP A 375 -2.79 -21.85 5.56
C ASP A 375 -2.09 -22.26 4.25
N GLY A 376 -1.43 -21.33 3.55
CA GLY A 376 -0.74 -21.55 2.28
C GLY A 376 -1.65 -21.54 1.05
N LYS A 377 -2.97 -21.41 1.21
CA LYS A 377 -3.92 -21.30 0.10
C LYS A 377 -3.96 -19.90 -0.48
N VAL A 378 -4.46 -19.77 -1.69
CA VAL A 378 -4.68 -18.47 -2.33
C VAL A 378 -6.14 -18.05 -2.15
N GLY A 379 -6.34 -16.78 -1.86
CA GLY A 379 -7.62 -16.11 -1.89
C GLY A 379 -7.46 -14.76 -2.56
N PHE A 380 -8.47 -13.89 -2.47
CA PHE A 380 -8.41 -12.56 -3.06
C PHE A 380 -8.61 -11.46 -2.03
N ALA A 381 -7.81 -10.41 -2.14
CA ALA A 381 -8.14 -9.11 -1.61
C ALA A 381 -8.93 -8.36 -2.69
N GLY A 382 -10.21 -8.11 -2.45
CA GLY A 382 -11.08 -7.33 -3.33
C GLY A 382 -10.94 -5.85 -3.01
N LEU A 383 -10.61 -5.05 -4.02
CA LEU A 383 -10.61 -3.59 -3.97
C LEU A 383 -11.67 -3.08 -4.96
N THR A 384 -12.88 -3.56 -4.76
CA THR A 384 -14.02 -3.37 -5.64
C THR A 384 -14.33 -1.89 -5.85
N LEU A 385 -14.38 -1.45 -7.09
CA LEU A 385 -14.84 -0.10 -7.44
C LEU A 385 -16.36 0.00 -7.23
N VAL A 386 -16.80 1.06 -6.58
CA VAL A 386 -18.19 1.30 -6.23
C VAL A 386 -18.64 2.62 -6.81
N LYS A 387 -19.76 2.65 -7.50
CA LYS A 387 -20.42 3.90 -7.92
C LYS A 387 -21.14 4.50 -6.73
N PHE A 388 -20.55 5.56 -6.19
CA PHE A 388 -21.14 6.27 -5.06
C PHE A 388 -22.34 7.13 -5.50
N THR A 389 -23.45 7.00 -4.80
CA THR A 389 -24.64 7.83 -4.98
C THR A 389 -25.02 8.56 -3.69
N THR A 390 -25.14 7.85 -2.59
CA THR A 390 -25.43 8.40 -1.24
C THR A 390 -24.74 7.57 -0.17
N GLU A 391 -24.49 8.15 1.02
CA GLU A 391 -23.99 7.40 2.18
C GLU A 391 -24.93 6.22 2.50
N LYS A 392 -26.24 6.48 2.56
CA LYS A 392 -27.27 5.45 2.86
C LYS A 392 -27.23 4.26 1.88
N ARG A 393 -26.82 4.47 0.62
CA ARG A 393 -26.72 3.37 -0.37
C ARG A 393 -25.41 2.62 -0.21
N LEU A 394 -24.36 3.30 0.25
CA LEU A 394 -23.06 2.71 0.50
C LEU A 394 -23.09 1.79 1.74
N ASP A 395 -23.80 2.18 2.80
CA ASP A 395 -24.07 1.40 4.02
C ASP A 395 -25.04 0.22 3.74
#